data_ce9fcd3e091f0b23b8889945a5a43a62
#
_entry.id   ce9fcd3e091f0b23b8889945a5a43a62
#
_cell.length_a   1.000
_cell.length_b   1.000
_cell.length_c   1.000
_cell.angle_alpha   90.00
_cell.angle_beta   90.00
_cell.angle_gamma   90.00
#
_symmetry.space_group_name_H-M   'P 1'
#
loop_
_entity.id
_entity.type
_entity.pdbx_description
1 polymer ?
#
loop_
_entity_poly.entity_id
_entity_poly.type
_entity_poly.pdbx_seq_one_letter_code
_entity_poly.pdbx_strand_id
1 'polypeptide(L)'
;KQTFPKFSHTGIRELDRFAEAITQLNSSLVTNSTKFLRIMDMASVELGGYELRYDTGSVYVTKNFFALLGAPEVDGSSLTVRTFGELLEHIQLARPCTVNAEGDKVLTVVQGGRTRYIMLRVTTEDRVQVGLAEDVTAATQERLRIERERDYDVLTGLYNRQAFHRVSHELFQNPERLGVAALLMMDLDDLKHINDTYGHDWGDHYIQNTGRC
;
A
#
# COMPACT_ATOMS: atom_id res chain seq x y z
N LYS A 1 7.73 -18.16 20.85
CA LYS A 1 8.58 -18.19 19.63
C LYS A 1 7.78 -17.45 18.57
N GLN A 2 8.02 -16.14 18.43
CA GLN A 2 7.48 -15.34 17.35
C GLN A 2 8.36 -15.59 16.11
N THR A 3 7.77 -16.13 15.06
CA THR A 3 8.39 -16.28 13.74
C THR A 3 8.19 -14.97 13.00
N PHE A 4 9.27 -14.26 12.72
CA PHE A 4 9.24 -13.06 11.89
C PHE A 4 8.89 -13.42 10.44
N PRO A 5 8.07 -12.60 9.74
CA PRO A 5 7.73 -12.84 8.35
C PRO A 5 8.99 -12.77 7.46
N LYS A 6 9.17 -13.77 6.61
CA LYS A 6 10.20 -13.76 5.58
C LYS A 6 9.72 -12.88 4.43
N PHE A 7 10.49 -11.88 4.08
CA PHE A 7 10.24 -11.10 2.87
C PHE A 7 10.34 -12.00 1.62
N SER A 8 9.35 -11.91 0.74
CA SER A 8 9.41 -12.55 -0.57
C SER A 8 10.36 -11.77 -1.47
N HIS A 9 11.22 -12.49 -2.23
CA HIS A 9 12.14 -11.86 -3.17
C HIS A 9 11.38 -11.02 -4.21
N THR A 10 11.77 -9.75 -4.34
CA THR A 10 11.18 -8.80 -5.29
C THR A 10 11.80 -8.92 -6.69
N GLY A 11 12.90 -9.68 -6.83
CA GLY A 11 13.66 -9.82 -8.07
C GLY A 11 14.60 -8.65 -8.40
N ILE A 12 14.61 -7.61 -7.57
CA ILE A 12 15.54 -6.47 -7.68
C ILE A 12 16.61 -6.66 -6.61
N ARG A 13 17.83 -7.01 -7.03
CA ARG A 13 18.95 -7.37 -6.13
C ARG A 13 19.24 -6.35 -5.01
N GLU A 14 19.01 -5.09 -5.26
CA GLU A 14 19.24 -4.02 -4.27
C GLU A 14 18.13 -3.98 -3.22
N LEU A 15 16.87 -4.20 -3.61
CA LEU A 15 15.73 -4.31 -2.70
C LEU A 15 15.79 -5.59 -1.87
N ASP A 16 16.22 -6.70 -2.46
CA ASP A 16 16.36 -7.98 -1.74
C ASP A 16 17.49 -7.91 -0.70
N ARG A 17 18.64 -7.30 -1.04
CA ARG A 17 19.71 -7.02 -0.08
C ARG A 17 19.27 -6.08 1.05
N PHE A 18 18.43 -5.12 0.73
CA PHE A 18 17.89 -4.18 1.71
C PHE A 18 16.88 -4.89 2.64
N ALA A 19 16.02 -5.76 2.11
CA ALA A 19 15.09 -6.58 2.87
C ALA A 19 15.80 -7.59 3.78
N GLU A 20 16.92 -8.19 3.33
CA GLU A 20 17.77 -9.04 4.14
C GLU A 20 18.46 -8.25 5.26
N ALA A 21 18.99 -7.06 4.96
CA ALA A 21 19.59 -6.16 5.95
C ALA A 21 18.55 -5.72 7.00
N ILE A 22 17.34 -5.39 6.61
CA ILE A 22 16.22 -5.08 7.53
C ILE A 22 15.87 -6.30 8.39
N THR A 23 15.87 -7.51 7.83
CA THR A 23 15.55 -8.74 8.57
C THR A 23 16.64 -9.09 9.59
N GLN A 24 17.91 -8.93 9.24
CA GLN A 24 19.03 -9.09 10.18
C GLN A 24 19.08 -8.00 11.24
N LEU A 25 18.69 -6.78 10.88
CA LEU A 25 18.59 -5.65 11.80
C LEU A 25 17.45 -5.79 12.79
N ASN A 26 16.32 -6.40 12.43
CA ASN A 26 15.22 -6.68 13.36
C ASN A 26 15.66 -7.56 14.54
N SER A 27 16.64 -8.44 14.36
CA SER A 27 17.20 -9.26 15.45
C SER A 27 18.21 -8.51 16.34
N SER A 28 18.75 -7.37 15.87
CA SER A 28 19.74 -6.54 16.58
C SER A 28 19.18 -5.17 17.01
N LEU A 29 17.92 -4.88 16.68
CA LEU A 29 17.32 -3.55 16.74
C LEU A 29 17.22 -2.95 18.15
N VAL A 30 17.00 -3.77 19.16
CA VAL A 30 16.80 -3.26 20.53
C VAL A 30 18.10 -2.69 21.13
N THR A 31 19.26 -3.21 20.77
CA THR A 31 20.55 -2.78 21.35
C THR A 31 21.20 -1.64 20.56
N ASN A 32 20.86 -1.45 19.28
CA ASN A 32 21.51 -0.48 18.39
C ASN A 32 20.56 0.39 17.57
N SER A 33 19.27 0.46 17.91
CA SER A 33 18.23 1.14 17.13
C SER A 33 18.57 2.62 16.85
N THR A 34 19.01 3.37 17.86
CA THR A 34 19.38 4.79 17.65
C THR A 34 20.55 4.97 16.68
N LYS A 35 21.54 4.07 16.71
CA LYS A 35 22.67 4.13 15.75
C LYS A 35 22.19 3.84 14.33
N PHE A 36 21.29 2.90 14.17
CA PHE A 36 20.71 2.54 12.88
C PHE A 36 19.89 3.69 12.30
N LEU A 37 19.00 4.29 13.09
CA LEU A 37 18.22 5.44 12.65
C LEU A 37 19.11 6.63 12.24
N ARG A 38 20.22 6.85 12.94
CA ARG A 38 21.22 7.86 12.54
C ARG A 38 21.90 7.53 11.20
N ILE A 39 22.19 6.26 10.95
CA ILE A 39 22.77 5.82 9.65
C ILE A 39 21.75 6.04 8.54
N MET A 40 20.47 5.72 8.76
CA MET A 40 19.40 6.00 7.81
C MET A 40 19.30 7.50 7.49
N ASP A 41 19.35 8.35 8.51
CA ASP A 41 19.31 9.81 8.37
C ASP A 41 20.47 10.34 7.51
N MET A 42 21.66 9.71 7.62
CA MET A 42 22.84 10.04 6.83
C MET A 42 22.80 9.49 5.40
N ALA A 43 22.13 8.38 5.18
CA ALA A 43 22.15 7.67 3.88
C ALA A 43 21.15 8.24 2.86
N SER A 44 20.41 9.29 3.18
CA SER A 44 19.37 9.91 2.31
C SER A 44 18.36 8.90 1.73
N VAL A 45 18.06 7.85 2.48
CA VAL A 45 17.11 6.84 2.07
C VAL A 45 15.69 7.37 2.30
N GLU A 46 14.75 7.05 1.41
CA GLU A 46 13.32 7.40 1.55
C GLU A 46 12.62 6.57 2.66
N LEU A 47 13.32 6.45 3.78
CA LEU A 47 12.85 5.79 5.00
C LEU A 47 12.85 6.80 6.13
N GLY A 48 11.86 6.71 6.97
CA GLY A 48 11.79 7.44 8.23
C GLY A 48 11.68 6.47 9.38
N GLY A 49 12.13 6.89 10.56
CA GLY A 49 11.98 6.04 11.72
C GLY A 49 11.98 6.81 13.03
N TYR A 50 11.52 6.14 14.08
CA TYR A 50 11.57 6.66 15.43
C TYR A 50 11.93 5.57 16.44
N GLU A 51 12.45 6.01 17.59
CA GLU A 51 12.66 5.20 18.79
C GLU A 51 12.09 5.95 20.00
N LEU A 52 11.23 5.25 20.73
CA LEU A 52 10.70 5.70 22.01
C LEU A 52 11.28 4.83 23.13
N ARG A 53 11.86 5.45 24.14
CA ARG A 53 12.32 4.78 25.34
C ARG A 53 11.43 5.17 26.51
N TYR A 54 10.63 4.23 26.96
CA TYR A 54 9.69 4.45 28.06
C TYR A 54 10.37 4.50 29.44
N ASP A 55 11.59 3.97 29.58
CA ASP A 55 12.40 3.99 30.78
C ASP A 55 13.06 5.36 31.02
N THR A 56 13.59 5.98 29.98
CA THR A 56 14.28 7.27 30.03
C THR A 56 13.38 8.45 29.63
N GLY A 57 12.21 8.17 29.03
CA GLY A 57 11.34 9.18 28.44
C GLY A 57 11.91 9.82 27.18
N SER A 58 12.96 9.22 26.58
CA SER A 58 13.62 9.79 25.40
C SER A 58 12.92 9.40 24.11
N VAL A 59 12.92 10.34 23.17
CA VAL A 59 12.38 10.19 21.79
C VAL A 59 13.48 10.52 20.81
N TYR A 60 13.70 9.64 19.85
CA TYR A 60 14.53 9.92 18.68
C TYR A 60 13.68 9.75 17.43
N VAL A 61 13.76 10.70 16.51
CA VAL A 61 13.01 10.67 15.22
C VAL A 61 13.96 11.11 14.12
N THR A 62 13.96 10.38 13.01
CA THR A 62 14.70 10.80 11.81
C THR A 62 14.02 11.99 11.14
N LYS A 63 14.80 12.79 10.40
CA LYS A 63 14.31 14.01 9.73
C LYS A 63 13.17 13.74 8.75
N ASN A 64 13.21 12.59 8.08
CA ASN A 64 12.24 12.23 7.04
C ASN A 64 10.94 11.65 7.59
N PHE A 65 10.87 11.24 8.86
CA PHE A 65 9.73 10.48 9.39
C PHE A 65 8.40 11.23 9.22
N PHE A 66 8.31 12.45 9.75
CA PHE A 66 7.08 13.23 9.65
C PHE A 66 6.78 13.72 8.24
N ALA A 67 7.80 14.00 7.42
CA ALA A 67 7.64 14.37 6.02
C ALA A 67 7.03 13.21 5.21
N LEU A 68 7.45 11.97 5.46
CA LEU A 68 6.83 10.77 4.87
C LEU A 68 5.35 10.66 5.26
N LEU A 69 5.04 10.93 6.52
CA LEU A 69 3.65 10.91 7.01
C LEU A 69 2.83 12.13 6.59
N GLY A 70 3.36 13.03 5.75
CA GLY A 70 2.67 14.22 5.28
C GLY A 70 2.50 15.32 6.32
N ALA A 71 3.42 15.40 7.28
CA ALA A 71 3.51 16.43 8.32
C ALA A 71 4.94 17.01 8.40
N PRO A 72 5.48 17.60 7.31
CA PRO A 72 6.88 18.04 7.23
C PRO A 72 7.21 19.18 8.20
N GLU A 73 6.21 19.91 8.68
CA GLU A 73 6.34 21.03 9.63
C GLU A 73 6.62 20.60 11.05
N VAL A 74 6.51 19.30 11.35
CA VAL A 74 6.71 18.80 12.71
C VAL A 74 8.19 18.66 13.02
N ASP A 75 8.65 19.41 14.03
CA ASP A 75 9.99 19.24 14.61
C ASP A 75 9.98 18.12 15.66
N GLY A 76 10.65 17.01 15.32
CA GLY A 76 10.77 15.84 16.20
C GLY A 76 11.74 16.05 17.39
N SER A 77 12.55 17.12 17.40
CA SER A 77 13.64 17.31 18.37
C SER A 77 13.18 17.63 19.79
N SER A 78 11.96 18.17 19.93
CA SER A 78 11.41 18.63 21.23
C SER A 78 10.28 17.72 21.77
N LEU A 79 10.01 16.58 21.14
CA LEU A 79 8.92 15.71 21.52
C LEU A 79 9.24 14.85 22.74
N THR A 80 8.26 14.71 23.61
CA THR A 80 8.25 13.71 24.68
C THR A 80 7.56 12.43 24.19
N VAL A 81 7.75 11.29 24.87
CA VAL A 81 7.08 10.04 24.53
C VAL A 81 5.56 10.21 24.43
N ARG A 82 4.98 10.99 25.36
CA ARG A 82 3.54 11.25 25.38
C ARG A 82 3.09 12.09 24.17
N THR A 83 3.73 13.23 23.93
CA THR A 83 3.36 14.14 22.84
C THR A 83 3.61 13.50 21.47
N PHE A 84 4.64 12.67 21.34
CA PHE A 84 4.88 11.89 20.14
C PHE A 84 3.74 10.90 19.87
N GLY A 85 3.31 10.15 20.92
CA GLY A 85 2.22 9.19 20.81
C GLY A 85 0.91 9.85 20.39
N GLU A 86 0.52 10.95 21.04
CA GLU A 86 -0.68 11.73 20.72
C GLU A 86 -0.64 12.27 19.29
N LEU A 87 0.51 12.78 18.84
CA LEU A 87 0.71 13.30 17.49
C LEU A 87 0.62 12.17 16.43
N LEU A 88 1.29 11.04 16.68
CA LEU A 88 1.28 9.92 15.75
C LEU A 88 -0.14 9.33 15.59
N GLU A 89 -0.87 9.21 16.69
CA GLU A 89 -2.27 8.79 16.67
C GLU A 89 -3.13 9.77 15.87
N HIS A 90 -2.98 11.08 16.10
CA HIS A 90 -3.68 12.10 15.34
C HIS A 90 -3.38 12.02 13.83
N ILE A 91 -2.11 11.84 13.47
CA ILE A 91 -1.69 11.68 12.07
C ILE A 91 -2.33 10.43 11.44
N GLN A 92 -2.40 9.31 12.17
CA GLN A 92 -3.02 8.07 11.68
C GLN A 92 -4.53 8.19 11.53
N LEU A 93 -5.21 8.81 12.49
CA LEU A 93 -6.68 9.02 12.44
C LEU A 93 -7.11 9.99 11.33
N ALA A 94 -6.28 10.97 11.01
CA ALA A 94 -6.55 11.96 9.95
C ALA A 94 -6.39 11.40 8.53
N ARG A 95 -5.93 10.16 8.35
CA ARG A 95 -5.60 9.57 7.04
C ARG A 95 -6.27 8.21 6.85
N PRO A 96 -6.71 7.87 5.63
CA PRO A 96 -7.13 6.51 5.33
C PRO A 96 -6.01 5.52 5.63
N CYS A 97 -6.32 4.49 6.39
CA CYS A 97 -5.37 3.48 6.83
C CYS A 97 -5.91 2.08 6.52
N THR A 98 -5.08 1.24 5.92
CA THR A 98 -5.32 -0.18 5.73
C THR A 98 -4.26 -0.98 6.47
N VAL A 99 -4.54 -2.26 6.72
CA VAL A 99 -3.57 -3.17 7.33
C VAL A 99 -3.22 -4.23 6.28
N ASN A 100 -1.93 -4.46 6.05
CA ASN A 100 -1.46 -5.48 5.12
C ASN A 100 -1.53 -6.90 5.73
N ALA A 101 -1.15 -7.92 4.96
CA ALA A 101 -1.20 -9.31 5.41
C ALA A 101 -0.23 -9.60 6.58
N GLU A 102 0.83 -8.82 6.73
CA GLU A 102 1.81 -8.91 7.80
C GLU A 102 1.38 -8.16 9.07
N GLY A 103 0.26 -7.43 9.03
CA GLY A 103 -0.25 -6.64 10.15
C GLY A 103 0.31 -5.20 10.23
N ASP A 104 1.11 -4.78 9.24
CA ASP A 104 1.63 -3.42 9.18
C ASP A 104 0.56 -2.44 8.69
N LYS A 105 0.57 -1.22 9.19
CA LYS A 105 -0.33 -0.16 8.76
C LYS A 105 0.18 0.50 7.48
N VAL A 106 -0.71 0.66 6.50
CA VAL A 106 -0.44 1.40 5.27
C VAL A 106 -1.34 2.63 5.24
N LEU A 107 -0.72 3.79 5.36
CA LEU A 107 -1.39 5.09 5.37
C LEU A 107 -1.43 5.67 3.96
N THR A 108 -2.58 6.21 3.56
CA THR A 108 -2.71 6.98 2.32
C THR A 108 -2.45 8.45 2.60
N VAL A 109 -1.37 8.98 2.05
CA VAL A 109 -0.95 10.38 2.22
C VAL A 109 -1.16 11.13 0.90
N VAL A 110 -1.95 12.20 0.92
CA VAL A 110 -2.15 13.06 -0.24
C VAL A 110 -1.41 14.37 -0.01
N GLN A 111 -0.42 14.65 -0.85
CA GLN A 111 0.42 15.84 -0.75
C GLN A 111 0.71 16.40 -2.14
N GLY A 112 0.44 17.69 -2.36
CA GLY A 112 0.67 18.34 -3.65
C GLY A 112 -0.09 17.69 -4.82
N GLY A 113 -1.29 17.14 -4.57
CA GLY A 113 -2.10 16.43 -5.58
C GLY A 113 -1.61 15.02 -5.93
N ARG A 114 -0.57 14.52 -5.24
CA ARG A 114 -0.06 13.16 -5.42
C ARG A 114 -0.47 12.29 -4.24
N THR A 115 -0.91 11.07 -4.55
CA THR A 115 -1.21 10.06 -3.55
C THR A 115 0.03 9.19 -3.33
N ARG A 116 0.42 9.04 -2.07
CA ARG A 116 1.50 8.18 -1.61
C ARG A 116 0.96 7.14 -0.63
N TYR A 117 1.56 5.97 -0.62
CA TYR A 117 1.25 4.89 0.32
C TYR A 117 2.46 4.70 1.23
N ILE A 118 2.27 4.98 2.51
CA ILE A 118 3.35 4.90 3.50
C ILE A 118 3.08 3.74 4.45
N MET A 119 3.93 2.75 4.41
CA MET A 119 3.87 1.62 5.34
C MET A 119 4.52 2.01 6.67
N LEU A 120 3.81 1.79 7.77
CA LEU A 120 4.29 2.02 9.12
C LEU A 120 4.35 0.70 9.87
N ARG A 121 5.57 0.25 10.15
CA ARG A 121 5.86 -0.93 10.96
C ARG A 121 6.30 -0.51 12.35
N VAL A 122 5.73 -1.13 13.39
CA VAL A 122 6.03 -0.81 14.79
C VAL A 122 6.36 -2.10 15.53
N THR A 123 7.48 -2.07 16.26
CA THR A 123 7.90 -3.17 17.15
C THR A 123 8.16 -2.60 18.53
N THR A 124 7.71 -3.33 19.55
CA THR A 124 7.95 -2.96 20.96
C THR A 124 8.62 -4.12 21.66
N GLU A 125 9.74 -3.84 22.33
CA GLU A 125 10.51 -4.82 23.10
C GLU A 125 11.19 -4.11 24.29
N ASP A 126 11.16 -4.71 25.47
CA ASP A 126 11.85 -4.23 26.69
C ASP A 126 11.74 -2.72 26.98
N ARG A 127 10.54 -2.13 26.89
CA ARG A 127 10.28 -0.69 27.06
C ARG A 127 10.89 0.22 25.99
N VAL A 128 11.29 -0.34 24.86
CA VAL A 128 11.69 0.41 23.67
C VAL A 128 10.69 0.11 22.57
N GLN A 129 10.15 1.16 21.97
CA GLN A 129 9.33 1.05 20.78
C GLN A 129 10.10 1.65 19.60
N VAL A 130 10.20 0.89 18.51
CA VAL A 130 10.80 1.33 17.27
C VAL A 130 9.74 1.29 16.17
N GLY A 131 9.64 2.37 15.42
CA GLY A 131 8.79 2.43 14.23
C GLY A 131 9.58 2.82 13.00
N LEU A 132 9.23 2.22 11.88
CA LEU A 132 9.77 2.50 10.55
C LEU A 132 8.64 2.90 9.62
N ALA A 133 8.82 4.00 8.91
CA ALA A 133 7.95 4.47 7.84
C ALA A 133 8.68 4.32 6.51
N GLU A 134 8.02 3.67 5.55
CA GLU A 134 8.55 3.38 4.21
C GLU A 134 7.57 3.82 3.14
N ASP A 135 8.06 4.49 2.09
CA ASP A 135 7.25 4.79 0.90
C ASP A 135 7.12 3.55 0.03
N VAL A 136 5.96 2.93 0.07
CA VAL A 136 5.61 1.73 -0.71
C VAL A 136 4.71 2.06 -1.91
N THR A 137 4.71 3.33 -2.35
CA THR A 137 3.80 3.81 -3.41
C THR A 137 3.98 3.03 -4.69
N ALA A 138 5.21 2.86 -5.17
CA ALA A 138 5.47 2.15 -6.42
C ALA A 138 5.01 0.68 -6.36
N ALA A 139 5.35 -0.03 -5.27
CA ALA A 139 4.94 -1.41 -5.08
C ALA A 139 3.42 -1.57 -4.96
N THR A 140 2.76 -0.65 -4.25
CA THR A 140 1.30 -0.65 -4.08
C THR A 140 0.59 -0.37 -5.39
N GLN A 141 1.05 0.63 -6.16
CA GLN A 141 0.48 0.96 -7.46
C GLN A 141 0.63 -0.20 -8.45
N GLU A 142 1.80 -0.84 -8.50
CA GLU A 142 2.03 -1.99 -9.36
C GLU A 142 1.14 -3.18 -8.98
N ARG A 143 0.98 -3.46 -7.69
CA ARG A 143 0.04 -4.48 -7.23
C ARG A 143 -1.39 -4.18 -7.64
N LEU A 144 -1.85 -2.94 -7.43
CA LEU A 144 -3.21 -2.53 -7.82
C LEU A 144 -3.40 -2.59 -9.35
N ARG A 145 -2.35 -2.29 -10.14
CA ARG A 145 -2.36 -2.43 -11.59
C ARG A 145 -2.55 -3.89 -12.00
N ILE A 146 -1.75 -4.79 -11.43
CA ILE A 146 -1.82 -6.23 -11.72
C ILE A 146 -3.20 -6.80 -11.31
N GLU A 147 -3.71 -6.41 -10.14
CA GLU A 147 -5.04 -6.83 -9.67
C GLU A 147 -6.13 -6.34 -10.65
N ARG A 148 -6.01 -5.11 -11.11
CA ARG A 148 -6.96 -4.55 -12.08
C ARG A 148 -6.90 -5.26 -13.43
N GLU A 149 -5.70 -5.49 -13.99
CA GLU A 149 -5.51 -6.20 -15.25
C GLU A 149 -5.99 -7.67 -15.18
N ARG A 150 -5.87 -8.30 -14.00
CA ARG A 150 -6.37 -9.66 -13.77
C ARG A 150 -7.89 -9.73 -13.83
N ASP A 151 -8.60 -8.73 -13.32
CA ASP A 151 -10.03 -8.80 -13.10
C ASP A 151 -10.87 -7.97 -14.09
N TYR A 152 -10.26 -6.99 -14.75
CA TYR A 152 -10.96 -6.08 -15.63
C TYR A 152 -10.43 -6.13 -17.06
N ASP A 153 -11.33 -5.91 -18.01
CA ASP A 153 -11.00 -5.71 -19.41
C ASP A 153 -10.45 -4.29 -19.62
N VAL A 154 -9.32 -4.17 -20.30
CA VAL A 154 -8.59 -2.90 -20.44
C VAL A 154 -9.38 -1.88 -21.27
N LEU A 155 -10.15 -2.36 -22.26
CA LEU A 155 -10.90 -1.50 -23.17
C LEU A 155 -12.16 -0.94 -22.52
N THR A 156 -12.94 -1.79 -21.87
CA THR A 156 -14.26 -1.43 -21.34
C THR A 156 -14.25 -1.03 -19.86
N GLY A 157 -13.25 -1.50 -19.10
CA GLY A 157 -13.20 -1.35 -17.64
C GLY A 157 -14.23 -2.22 -16.90
N LEU A 158 -14.91 -3.13 -17.59
CA LEU A 158 -15.80 -4.12 -17.00
C LEU A 158 -15.02 -5.35 -16.54
N TYR A 159 -15.63 -6.21 -15.74
CA TYR A 159 -15.03 -7.50 -15.43
C TYR A 159 -14.71 -8.24 -16.72
N ASN A 160 -13.46 -8.74 -16.81
CA ASN A 160 -13.10 -9.65 -17.91
C ASN A 160 -13.81 -11.00 -17.72
N ARG A 161 -13.73 -11.86 -18.73
CA ARG A 161 -14.38 -13.17 -18.71
C ARG A 161 -14.07 -14.00 -17.46
N GLN A 162 -12.81 -13.97 -17.01
CA GLN A 162 -12.37 -14.76 -15.86
C GLN A 162 -12.95 -14.24 -14.55
N ALA A 163 -12.92 -12.93 -14.32
CA ALA A 163 -13.51 -12.31 -13.14
C ALA A 163 -15.03 -12.49 -13.13
N PHE A 164 -15.70 -12.31 -14.27
CA PHE A 164 -17.13 -12.54 -14.39
C PHE A 164 -17.52 -13.98 -13.99
N HIS A 165 -16.82 -14.99 -14.48
CA HIS A 165 -17.07 -16.38 -14.10
C HIS A 165 -16.87 -16.62 -12.61
N ARG A 166 -15.81 -16.09 -12.01
CA ARG A 166 -15.55 -16.23 -10.58
C ARG A 166 -16.67 -15.59 -9.73
N VAL A 167 -16.97 -14.32 -10.00
CA VAL A 167 -17.95 -13.55 -9.23
C VAL A 167 -19.37 -14.16 -9.38
N SER A 168 -19.78 -14.52 -10.59
CA SER A 168 -21.06 -15.16 -10.81
C SER A 168 -21.15 -16.51 -10.11
N HIS A 169 -20.09 -17.34 -10.16
CA HIS A 169 -20.05 -18.61 -9.46
C HIS A 169 -20.22 -18.43 -7.94
N GLU A 170 -19.51 -17.46 -7.34
CA GLU A 170 -19.63 -17.14 -5.92
C GLU A 170 -21.06 -16.68 -5.54
N LEU A 171 -21.68 -15.87 -6.40
CA LEU A 171 -23.07 -15.41 -6.20
C LEU A 171 -24.06 -16.57 -6.27
N PHE A 172 -23.92 -17.48 -7.24
CA PHE A 172 -24.80 -18.64 -7.40
C PHE A 172 -24.66 -19.67 -6.27
N GLN A 173 -23.49 -19.73 -5.62
CA GLN A 173 -23.30 -20.57 -4.44
C GLN A 173 -23.97 -20.01 -3.17
N ASN A 174 -24.41 -18.76 -3.18
CA ASN A 174 -25.05 -18.09 -2.06
C ASN A 174 -26.45 -17.57 -2.43
N PRO A 175 -27.45 -18.44 -2.56
CA PRO A 175 -28.81 -18.07 -3.00
C PRO A 175 -29.47 -17.00 -2.15
N GLU A 176 -29.18 -16.96 -0.84
CA GLU A 176 -29.72 -15.95 0.08
C GLU A 176 -29.19 -14.53 -0.25
N ARG A 177 -27.95 -14.41 -0.73
CA ARG A 177 -27.37 -13.13 -1.19
C ARG A 177 -27.85 -12.74 -2.59
N LEU A 178 -28.08 -13.73 -3.45
CA LEU A 178 -28.48 -13.51 -4.83
C LEU A 178 -29.91 -12.97 -4.94
N GLY A 179 -30.83 -13.48 -4.09
CA GLY A 179 -32.24 -13.13 -4.16
C GLY A 179 -32.84 -13.49 -5.51
N VAL A 180 -33.46 -12.48 -6.17
CA VAL A 180 -33.95 -12.61 -7.56
C VAL A 180 -32.94 -11.91 -8.48
N ALA A 181 -32.42 -12.64 -9.47
CA ALA A 181 -31.47 -12.13 -10.43
C ALA A 181 -31.85 -12.54 -11.86
N ALA A 182 -31.40 -11.75 -12.84
CA ALA A 182 -31.52 -12.07 -14.25
C ALA A 182 -30.14 -11.97 -14.89
N LEU A 183 -29.80 -12.90 -15.79
CA LEU A 183 -28.61 -12.86 -16.60
C LEU A 183 -29.00 -12.47 -18.02
N LEU A 184 -28.43 -11.36 -18.51
CA LEU A 184 -28.60 -10.90 -19.89
C LEU A 184 -27.30 -11.16 -20.64
N MET A 185 -27.42 -11.70 -21.83
CA MET A 185 -26.32 -11.84 -22.79
C MET A 185 -26.66 -10.96 -24.00
N MET A 186 -25.71 -10.13 -24.40
CA MET A 186 -25.85 -9.23 -25.53
C MET A 186 -24.67 -9.43 -26.49
N ASP A 187 -24.90 -9.22 -27.76
CA ASP A 187 -23.89 -9.18 -28.81
C ASP A 187 -23.93 -7.82 -29.51
N LEU A 188 -22.81 -7.38 -30.05
CA LEU A 188 -22.71 -6.13 -30.81
C LEU A 188 -22.86 -6.41 -32.30
N ASP A 189 -23.96 -5.93 -32.87
CA ASP A 189 -24.19 -6.02 -34.32
C ASP A 189 -23.24 -5.07 -35.07
N ASP A 190 -22.87 -5.48 -36.27
CA ASP A 190 -22.13 -4.69 -37.26
C ASP A 190 -20.73 -4.19 -36.83
N LEU A 191 -20.13 -4.70 -35.72
CA LEU A 191 -18.80 -4.30 -35.27
C LEU A 191 -17.74 -4.46 -36.37
N LYS A 192 -17.82 -5.55 -37.16
CA LYS A 192 -16.91 -5.74 -38.29
C LYS A 192 -17.07 -4.65 -39.34
N HIS A 193 -18.29 -4.30 -39.69
CA HIS A 193 -18.58 -3.23 -40.68
C HIS A 193 -18.05 -1.86 -40.19
N ILE A 194 -18.20 -1.58 -38.89
CA ILE A 194 -17.66 -0.35 -38.27
C ILE A 194 -16.13 -0.34 -38.39
N ASN A 195 -15.46 -1.44 -38.04
CA ASN A 195 -14.01 -1.56 -38.14
C ASN A 195 -13.50 -1.39 -39.59
N ASP A 196 -14.17 -2.04 -40.54
CA ASP A 196 -13.77 -2.01 -41.92
C ASP A 196 -14.02 -0.64 -42.59
N THR A 197 -15.03 0.10 -42.12
CA THR A 197 -15.43 1.40 -42.68
C THR A 197 -14.71 2.58 -42.03
N TYR A 198 -14.57 2.57 -40.68
CA TYR A 198 -14.10 3.71 -39.92
C TYR A 198 -12.79 3.46 -39.15
N GLY A 199 -12.27 2.21 -39.21
CA GLY A 199 -11.06 1.81 -38.50
C GLY A 199 -11.31 1.26 -37.12
N HIS A 200 -10.29 0.58 -36.58
CA HIS A 200 -10.37 -0.11 -35.25
C HIS A 200 -10.65 0.85 -34.10
N ASP A 201 -10.14 2.08 -34.14
CA ASP A 201 -10.38 3.07 -33.09
C ASP A 201 -11.88 3.36 -32.90
N TRP A 202 -12.65 3.40 -33.99
CA TRP A 202 -14.11 3.55 -33.93
C TRP A 202 -14.81 2.31 -33.41
N GLY A 203 -14.33 1.12 -33.72
CA GLY A 203 -14.82 -0.12 -33.14
C GLY A 203 -14.58 -0.18 -31.62
N ASP A 204 -13.40 0.24 -31.19
CA ASP A 204 -13.07 0.34 -29.76
C ASP A 204 -13.98 1.34 -29.05
N HIS A 205 -14.25 2.50 -29.64
CA HIS A 205 -15.23 3.45 -29.10
C HIS A 205 -16.64 2.87 -29.04
N TYR A 206 -17.06 2.09 -30.02
CA TYR A 206 -18.36 1.44 -30.03
C TYR A 206 -18.49 0.43 -28.90
N ILE A 207 -17.47 -0.43 -28.69
CA ILE A 207 -17.40 -1.38 -27.57
C ILE A 207 -17.42 -0.65 -26.22
N GLN A 208 -16.59 0.38 -26.07
CA GLN A 208 -16.51 1.16 -24.81
C GLN A 208 -17.85 1.81 -24.43
N ASN A 209 -18.55 2.41 -25.40
CA ASN A 209 -19.82 3.07 -25.15
C ASN A 209 -20.90 2.07 -24.74
N THR A 210 -20.92 0.88 -25.37
CA THR A 210 -21.87 -0.18 -24.99
C THR A 210 -21.61 -0.69 -23.57
N GLY A 211 -20.34 -0.78 -23.17
CA GLY A 211 -19.97 -1.18 -21.80
C GLY A 211 -20.34 -0.15 -20.72
N ARG A 212 -20.71 1.08 -21.09
CA ARG A 212 -21.11 2.15 -20.15
C ARG A 212 -22.63 2.28 -19.96
N CYS A 213 -23.41 1.61 -20.75
CA CYS A 213 -24.87 1.56 -20.64
C CYS A 213 -25.32 0.56 -19.58
#